data_9b5ea8686a45c118ff3450d073bf6f06
#
_entry.id   9b5ea8686a45c118ff3450d073bf6f06
#
_cell.length_a   1.000
_cell.length_b   1.000
_cell.length_c   1.000
_cell.angle_alpha   90.00
_cell.angle_beta   90.00
_cell.angle_gamma   90.00
#
_symmetry.space_group_name_H-M   'P 1'
#
loop_
_entity.id
_entity.type
_entity.pdbx_description
1 polymer ?
#
loop_
_entity_poly.entity_id
_entity_poly.type
_entity_poly.pdbx_seq_one_letter_code
_entity_poly.pdbx_strand_id
1 'polypeptide(L)'
;MENLGILIPCKALTRGKSRLASVLSDESRHQLCRSFLLRSLELARSIIIPDHIGIVSDDPEVLSIGQSCGALSVLDTGNGLNKALEDGRLDLLKARPCVKRLLVMPIDLPLCTSSAVKAFAKNSEDVALAADRSGVGTNMICLSPKALNKFSFRYGNNSLASHRQEAADQRLSMSIVDEFYLGFDIDEPDHYKRWIEGAANGELAA
;
A
#
# COMPACT_ATOMS: atom_id res chain seq x y z
N MET A 1 10.46 -14.93 -2.97
CA MET A 1 9.02 -14.78 -2.61
C MET A 1 8.14 -15.06 -3.84
N GLU A 2 8.30 -16.26 -4.38
CA GLU A 2 7.73 -16.65 -5.68
C GLU A 2 6.20 -16.57 -5.78
N ASN A 3 5.49 -16.74 -4.67
CA ASN A 3 4.03 -16.78 -4.63
C ASN A 3 3.39 -15.53 -3.99
N LEU A 4 4.16 -14.45 -3.83
CA LEU A 4 3.66 -13.18 -3.32
C LEU A 4 3.17 -12.31 -4.48
N GLY A 5 1.97 -11.72 -4.34
CA GLY A 5 1.49 -10.61 -5.13
C GLY A 5 1.55 -9.32 -4.32
N ILE A 6 1.82 -8.20 -4.94
CA ILE A 6 1.75 -6.87 -4.33
C ILE A 6 0.68 -6.07 -5.06
N LEU A 7 -0.29 -5.55 -4.31
CA LEU A 7 -1.34 -4.68 -4.83
C LEU A 7 -1.09 -3.25 -4.34
N ILE A 8 -0.96 -2.32 -5.27
CA ILE A 8 -0.66 -0.91 -5.01
C ILE A 8 -1.89 -0.07 -5.38
N PRO A 9 -2.70 0.37 -4.41
CA PRO A 9 -3.75 1.34 -4.68
C PRO A 9 -3.16 2.75 -4.83
N CYS A 10 -3.59 3.46 -5.86
CA CYS A 10 -3.18 4.83 -6.09
C CYS A 10 -4.35 5.65 -6.63
N LYS A 11 -4.79 6.65 -5.87
CA LYS A 11 -5.76 7.64 -6.36
C LYS A 11 -5.16 8.47 -7.48
N ALA A 12 -6.01 9.15 -8.26
CA ALA A 12 -5.54 10.12 -9.24
C ALA A 12 -4.50 11.08 -8.61
N LEU A 13 -3.36 11.24 -9.31
CA LEU A 13 -2.22 12.02 -8.80
C LEU A 13 -2.62 13.45 -8.46
N THR A 14 -3.56 14.03 -9.22
CA THR A 14 -4.12 15.37 -8.99
C THR A 14 -5.00 15.47 -7.75
N ARG A 15 -5.54 14.35 -7.25
CA ARG A 15 -6.43 14.31 -6.06
C ARG A 15 -5.72 13.82 -4.81
N GLY A 16 -4.46 13.37 -4.95
CA GLY A 16 -3.67 12.89 -3.83
C GLY A 16 -3.26 14.02 -2.89
N LYS A 17 -3.05 13.65 -1.62
CA LYS A 17 -2.49 14.55 -0.58
C LYS A 17 -3.19 15.90 -0.45
N SER A 18 -4.52 15.91 -0.55
CA SER A 18 -5.33 17.14 -0.45
C SER A 18 -5.12 17.90 0.87
N ARG A 19 -4.80 17.21 1.97
CA ARG A 19 -4.49 17.83 3.26
C ARG A 19 -3.19 18.64 3.26
N LEU A 20 -2.29 18.40 2.28
CA LEU A 20 -1.07 19.18 2.10
C LEU A 20 -1.29 20.47 1.30
N ALA A 21 -2.52 20.81 0.90
CA ALA A 21 -2.83 22.02 0.12
C ALA A 21 -2.47 23.32 0.84
N SER A 22 -2.33 23.32 2.16
CA SER A 22 -1.88 24.48 2.93
C SER A 22 -0.37 24.76 2.80
N VAL A 23 0.43 23.77 2.35
CA VAL A 23 1.90 23.85 2.30
C VAL A 23 2.47 23.52 0.92
N LEU A 24 1.70 22.93 0.02
CA LEU A 24 2.11 22.57 -1.34
C LEU A 24 1.08 23.02 -2.37
N SER A 25 1.55 23.56 -3.50
CA SER A 25 0.71 23.84 -4.67
C SER A 25 0.16 22.53 -5.27
N ASP A 26 -0.87 22.63 -6.11
CA ASP A 26 -1.45 21.48 -6.82
C ASP A 26 -0.39 20.74 -7.65
N GLU A 27 0.45 21.50 -8.37
CA GLU A 27 1.55 20.95 -9.14
C GLU A 27 2.56 20.20 -8.25
N SER A 28 2.96 20.79 -7.12
CA SER A 28 3.89 20.17 -6.17
C SER A 28 3.31 18.90 -5.55
N ARG A 29 2.01 18.88 -5.27
CA ARG A 29 1.32 17.68 -4.75
C ARG A 29 1.24 16.58 -5.80
N HIS A 30 0.97 16.93 -7.06
CA HIS A 30 0.99 16.00 -8.18
C HIS A 30 2.38 15.35 -8.33
N GLN A 31 3.45 16.16 -8.36
CA GLN A 31 4.83 15.67 -8.46
C GLN A 31 5.22 14.80 -7.27
N LEU A 32 4.79 15.14 -6.05
CA LEU A 32 5.01 14.35 -4.86
C LEU A 32 4.32 12.97 -4.97
N CYS A 33 3.03 12.94 -5.33
CA CYS A 33 2.30 11.68 -5.54
C CYS A 33 2.93 10.82 -6.62
N ARG A 34 3.37 11.45 -7.72
CA ARG A 34 4.07 10.76 -8.81
C ARG A 34 5.40 10.16 -8.35
N SER A 35 6.18 10.91 -7.56
CA SER A 35 7.45 10.39 -7.02
C SER A 35 7.22 9.21 -6.05
N PHE A 36 6.19 9.29 -5.21
CA PHE A 36 5.81 8.20 -4.32
C PHE A 36 5.36 6.94 -5.10
N LEU A 37 4.59 7.11 -6.16
CA LEU A 37 4.19 6.00 -7.03
C LEU A 37 5.40 5.30 -7.66
N LEU A 38 6.31 6.07 -8.25
CA LEU A 38 7.52 5.53 -8.89
C LEU A 38 8.40 4.80 -7.87
N ARG A 39 8.61 5.38 -6.68
CA ARG A 39 9.35 4.74 -5.59
C ARG A 39 8.69 3.44 -5.14
N SER A 40 7.36 3.42 -4.98
CA SER A 40 6.65 2.22 -4.55
C SER A 40 6.71 1.10 -5.60
N LEU A 41 6.63 1.44 -6.88
CA LEU A 41 6.81 0.47 -7.97
C LEU A 41 8.25 -0.08 -8.00
N GLU A 42 9.25 0.77 -7.84
CA GLU A 42 10.66 0.35 -7.75
C GLU A 42 10.89 -0.56 -6.54
N LEU A 43 10.36 -0.18 -5.38
CA LEU A 43 10.40 -0.99 -4.16
C LEU A 43 9.76 -2.37 -4.39
N ALA A 44 8.55 -2.42 -4.95
CA ALA A 44 7.86 -3.68 -5.25
C ALA A 44 8.68 -4.56 -6.20
N ARG A 45 9.24 -3.99 -7.26
CA ARG A 45 10.10 -4.69 -8.23
C ARG A 45 11.40 -5.23 -7.63
N SER A 46 11.90 -4.61 -6.55
CA SER A 46 13.07 -5.13 -5.81
C SER A 46 12.74 -6.37 -4.95
N ILE A 47 11.45 -6.67 -4.79
CA ILE A 47 10.95 -7.73 -3.90
C ILE A 47 10.42 -8.92 -4.69
N ILE A 48 9.63 -8.66 -5.73
CA ILE A 48 8.97 -9.67 -6.58
C ILE A 48 9.12 -9.32 -8.06
N ILE A 49 8.82 -10.27 -8.93
CA ILE A 49 8.80 -10.03 -10.37
C ILE A 49 7.66 -9.04 -10.73
N PRO A 50 7.86 -8.14 -11.72
CA PRO A 50 6.87 -7.12 -12.07
C PRO A 50 5.49 -7.69 -12.39
N ASP A 51 5.43 -8.84 -12.99
CA ASP A 51 4.22 -9.56 -13.37
C ASP A 51 3.28 -9.93 -12.20
N HIS A 52 3.79 -9.95 -10.98
CA HIS A 52 3.03 -10.19 -9.74
C HIS A 52 2.62 -8.88 -9.03
N ILE A 53 2.88 -7.72 -9.64
CA ILE A 53 2.45 -6.43 -9.13
C ILE A 53 1.14 -6.03 -9.81
N GLY A 54 0.12 -5.66 -9.04
CA GLY A 54 -1.10 -5.04 -9.50
C GLY A 54 -1.13 -3.57 -9.06
N ILE A 55 -1.46 -2.67 -9.98
CA ILE A 55 -1.74 -1.27 -9.66
C ILE A 55 -3.22 -0.98 -9.89
N VAL A 56 -3.87 -0.38 -8.89
CA VAL A 56 -5.30 -0.09 -8.92
C VAL A 56 -5.50 1.41 -8.90
N SER A 57 -6.13 1.96 -9.94
CA SER A 57 -6.37 3.40 -10.05
C SER A 57 -7.52 3.70 -11.02
N ASP A 58 -8.15 4.86 -10.83
CA ASP A 58 -9.05 5.48 -11.81
C ASP A 58 -8.33 6.51 -12.73
N ASP A 59 -7.01 6.70 -12.52
CA ASP A 59 -6.20 7.64 -13.27
C ASP A 59 -5.44 6.95 -14.40
N PRO A 60 -5.67 7.32 -15.67
CA PRO A 60 -4.97 6.76 -16.81
C PRO A 60 -3.43 6.94 -16.76
N GLU A 61 -2.94 8.05 -16.17
CA GLU A 61 -1.50 8.29 -15.99
C GLU A 61 -0.91 7.25 -15.03
N VAL A 62 -1.55 7.00 -13.88
CA VAL A 62 -1.12 5.99 -12.91
C VAL A 62 -1.08 4.60 -13.55
N LEU A 63 -2.15 4.23 -14.27
CA LEU A 63 -2.24 2.92 -14.95
C LEU A 63 -1.15 2.77 -16.02
N SER A 64 -0.88 3.83 -16.80
CA SER A 64 0.17 3.84 -17.83
C SER A 64 1.58 3.71 -17.21
N ILE A 65 1.84 4.40 -16.09
CA ILE A 65 3.10 4.25 -15.33
C ILE A 65 3.26 2.81 -14.84
N GLY A 66 2.22 2.24 -14.23
CA GLY A 66 2.23 0.84 -13.76
C GLY A 66 2.52 -0.14 -14.88
N GLN A 67 1.83 0.01 -16.00
CA GLN A 67 2.02 -0.84 -17.18
C GLN A 67 3.45 -0.74 -17.76
N SER A 68 4.01 0.46 -17.82
CA SER A 68 5.39 0.67 -18.29
C SER A 68 6.43 0.01 -17.38
N CYS A 69 6.08 -0.20 -16.10
CA CYS A 69 6.89 -0.95 -15.14
C CYS A 69 6.63 -2.47 -15.14
N GLY A 70 5.74 -2.96 -16.01
CA GLY A 70 5.38 -4.38 -16.13
C GLY A 70 4.33 -4.86 -15.13
N ALA A 71 3.66 -3.95 -14.40
CA ALA A 71 2.58 -4.28 -13.48
C ALA A 71 1.24 -4.50 -14.21
N LEU A 72 0.36 -5.33 -13.64
CA LEU A 72 -1.03 -5.45 -14.07
C LEU A 72 -1.80 -4.17 -13.71
N SER A 73 -2.37 -3.51 -14.70
CA SER A 73 -3.24 -2.34 -14.48
C SER A 73 -4.68 -2.78 -14.25
N VAL A 74 -5.25 -2.33 -13.13
CA VAL A 74 -6.64 -2.59 -12.73
C VAL A 74 -7.38 -1.26 -12.61
N LEU A 75 -8.46 -1.11 -13.35
CA LEU A 75 -9.28 0.11 -13.34
C LEU A 75 -10.13 0.14 -12.06
N ASP A 76 -9.94 1.19 -11.24
CA ASP A 76 -10.87 1.49 -10.14
C ASP A 76 -12.15 2.13 -10.71
N THR A 77 -13.28 1.50 -10.46
CA THR A 77 -14.60 1.94 -10.95
C THR A 77 -15.26 3.01 -10.06
N GLY A 78 -14.54 3.54 -9.06
CA GLY A 78 -15.00 4.66 -8.22
C GLY A 78 -15.92 4.26 -7.06
N ASN A 79 -16.01 2.98 -6.72
CA ASN A 79 -16.84 2.49 -5.61
C ASN A 79 -16.10 2.46 -4.25
N GLY A 80 -15.02 3.23 -4.15
CA GLY A 80 -14.20 3.37 -2.93
C GLY A 80 -13.06 2.36 -2.82
N LEU A 81 -12.10 2.69 -1.95
CA LEU A 81 -10.84 1.95 -1.81
C LEU A 81 -11.04 0.46 -1.55
N ASN A 82 -11.95 0.09 -0.65
CA ASN A 82 -12.17 -1.31 -0.30
C ASN A 82 -12.61 -2.14 -1.51
N LYS A 83 -13.56 -1.61 -2.30
CA LYS A 83 -14.03 -2.28 -3.53
C LYS A 83 -12.92 -2.35 -4.57
N ALA A 84 -12.18 -1.27 -4.76
CA ALA A 84 -11.04 -1.23 -5.68
C ALA A 84 -9.98 -2.29 -5.33
N LEU A 85 -9.68 -2.47 -4.05
CA LEU A 85 -8.75 -3.50 -3.57
C LEU A 85 -9.30 -4.92 -3.76
N GLU A 86 -10.62 -5.13 -3.57
CA GLU A 86 -11.25 -6.43 -3.84
C GLU A 86 -11.17 -6.78 -5.33
N ASP A 87 -11.50 -5.83 -6.20
CA ASP A 87 -11.42 -6.04 -7.65
C ASP A 87 -9.97 -6.28 -8.09
N GLY A 88 -9.04 -5.47 -7.58
CA GLY A 88 -7.61 -5.63 -7.83
C GLY A 88 -7.08 -7.00 -7.40
N ARG A 89 -7.50 -7.49 -6.23
CA ARG A 89 -7.17 -8.84 -5.75
C ARG A 89 -7.69 -9.90 -6.70
N LEU A 90 -8.96 -9.83 -7.10
CA LEU A 90 -9.58 -10.81 -7.99
C LEU A 90 -8.90 -10.84 -9.36
N ASP A 91 -8.63 -9.67 -9.94
CA ASP A 91 -7.98 -9.57 -11.25
C ASP A 91 -6.53 -10.08 -11.20
N LEU A 92 -5.77 -9.72 -10.15
CA LEU A 92 -4.41 -10.21 -9.98
C LEU A 92 -4.38 -11.74 -9.82
N LEU A 93 -5.24 -12.31 -8.97
CA LEU A 93 -5.29 -13.76 -8.77
C LEU A 93 -5.76 -14.52 -10.02
N LYS A 94 -6.69 -13.95 -10.78
CA LYS A 94 -7.13 -14.51 -12.07
C LYS A 94 -6.01 -14.48 -13.10
N ALA A 95 -5.29 -13.36 -13.19
CA ALA A 95 -4.18 -13.21 -14.14
C ALA A 95 -2.96 -14.04 -13.74
N ARG A 96 -2.74 -14.27 -12.43
CA ARG A 96 -1.56 -14.92 -11.84
C ARG A 96 -1.96 -15.96 -10.80
N PRO A 97 -2.43 -17.14 -11.21
CA PRO A 97 -2.88 -18.19 -10.29
C PRO A 97 -1.78 -18.76 -9.36
N CYS A 98 -0.50 -18.49 -9.65
CA CYS A 98 0.63 -18.83 -8.79
C CYS A 98 0.73 -17.94 -7.55
N VAL A 99 0.11 -16.75 -7.54
CA VAL A 99 0.04 -15.88 -6.37
C VAL A 99 -0.83 -16.55 -5.29
N LYS A 100 -0.25 -16.77 -4.11
CA LYS A 100 -0.90 -17.40 -2.96
C LYS A 100 -0.90 -16.52 -1.71
N ARG A 101 -0.13 -15.45 -1.71
CA ARG A 101 -0.10 -14.43 -0.66
C ARG A 101 -0.30 -13.07 -1.32
N LEU A 102 -0.95 -12.16 -0.63
CA LEU A 102 -1.18 -10.81 -1.15
C LEU A 102 -0.71 -9.77 -0.13
N LEU A 103 0.09 -8.84 -0.59
CA LEU A 103 0.48 -7.65 0.15
C LEU A 103 -0.22 -6.44 -0.46
N VAL A 104 -0.97 -5.69 0.34
CA VAL A 104 -1.43 -4.35 -0.03
C VAL A 104 -0.41 -3.34 0.47
N MET A 105 0.14 -2.55 -0.44
CA MET A 105 1.19 -1.57 -0.16
C MET A 105 0.78 -0.20 -0.72
N PRO A 106 0.48 0.80 0.13
CA PRO A 106 0.16 2.15 -0.32
C PRO A 106 1.41 2.87 -0.85
N ILE A 107 1.22 3.98 -1.56
CA ILE A 107 2.34 4.72 -2.16
C ILE A 107 3.02 5.71 -1.21
N ASP A 108 2.42 6.07 -0.10
CA ASP A 108 2.75 7.21 0.75
C ASP A 108 3.63 6.90 1.95
N LEU A 109 4.38 5.79 1.88
CA LEU A 109 5.35 5.35 2.89
C LEU A 109 6.79 5.66 2.42
N PRO A 110 7.27 6.91 2.48
CA PRO A 110 8.54 7.31 1.88
C PRO A 110 9.77 6.66 2.53
N LEU A 111 9.64 6.20 3.77
CA LEU A 111 10.72 5.54 4.51
C LEU A 111 10.69 4.01 4.37
N CYS A 112 9.70 3.47 3.68
CA CYS A 112 9.55 2.03 3.51
C CYS A 112 10.74 1.45 2.75
N THR A 113 11.34 0.37 3.28
CA THR A 113 12.50 -0.31 2.70
C THR A 113 12.14 -1.72 2.22
N SER A 114 12.92 -2.26 1.28
CA SER A 114 12.70 -3.62 0.80
C SER A 114 12.91 -4.68 1.89
N SER A 115 13.79 -4.42 2.86
CA SER A 115 14.02 -5.30 4.02
C SER A 115 12.81 -5.34 4.94
N ALA A 116 12.23 -4.18 5.28
CA ALA A 116 11.03 -4.08 6.12
C ALA A 116 9.82 -4.76 5.45
N VAL A 117 9.59 -4.49 4.16
CA VAL A 117 8.51 -5.14 3.41
C VAL A 117 8.69 -6.66 3.31
N LYS A 118 9.92 -7.14 3.05
CA LYS A 118 10.23 -8.57 3.00
C LYS A 118 10.00 -9.25 4.36
N ALA A 119 10.39 -8.61 5.46
CA ALA A 119 10.15 -9.11 6.81
C ALA A 119 8.64 -9.18 7.10
N PHE A 120 7.90 -8.11 6.80
CA PHE A 120 6.46 -8.04 6.95
C PHE A 120 5.73 -9.11 6.13
N ALA A 121 6.09 -9.29 4.86
CA ALA A 121 5.47 -10.28 3.98
C ALA A 121 5.76 -11.74 4.35
N LYS A 122 6.81 -12.00 5.17
CA LYS A 122 7.14 -13.33 5.72
C LYS A 122 6.38 -13.68 7.00
N ASN A 123 5.55 -12.77 7.51
CA ASN A 123 4.77 -13.02 8.72
C ASN A 123 3.99 -14.34 8.59
N SER A 124 3.96 -15.12 9.66
CA SER A 124 3.39 -16.49 9.68
C SER A 124 1.88 -16.49 9.89
N GLU A 125 1.31 -15.38 10.39
CA GLU A 125 -0.12 -15.28 10.66
C GLU A 125 -0.96 -15.24 9.37
N ASP A 126 -2.25 -15.54 9.51
CA ASP A 126 -3.17 -15.48 8.38
C ASP A 126 -3.31 -14.05 7.84
N VAL A 127 -3.30 -13.06 8.75
CA VAL A 127 -3.37 -11.64 8.45
C VAL A 127 -2.29 -10.90 9.22
N ALA A 128 -1.38 -10.23 8.53
CA ALA A 128 -0.47 -9.27 9.16
C ALA A 128 -0.92 -7.85 8.81
N LEU A 129 -1.03 -6.98 9.81
CA LEU A 129 -1.40 -5.58 9.68
C LEU A 129 -0.23 -4.70 10.11
N ALA A 130 0.21 -3.78 9.27
CA ALA A 130 1.10 -2.70 9.70
C ALA A 130 0.23 -1.50 10.11
N ALA A 131 0.33 -1.09 11.37
CA ALA A 131 -0.38 0.08 11.87
C ALA A 131 0.22 1.37 11.30
N ASP A 132 -0.60 2.42 11.20
CA ASP A 132 -0.10 3.78 11.04
C ASP A 132 0.57 4.26 12.35
N ARG A 133 1.21 5.41 12.32
CA ARG A 133 1.88 5.98 13.50
C ARG A 133 0.95 6.30 14.67
N SER A 134 -0.32 6.52 14.41
CA SER A 134 -1.32 6.80 15.43
C SER A 134 -1.85 5.54 16.10
N GLY A 135 -1.60 4.36 15.52
CA GLY A 135 -2.16 3.10 15.96
C GLY A 135 -3.67 2.97 15.71
N VAL A 136 -4.23 3.82 14.84
CA VAL A 136 -5.66 3.87 14.51
C VAL A 136 -5.94 3.36 13.09
N GLY A 137 -5.09 3.73 12.15
CA GLY A 137 -5.15 3.32 10.76
C GLY A 137 -4.33 2.06 10.46
N THR A 138 -4.51 1.55 9.25
CA THR A 138 -3.74 0.43 8.69
C THR A 138 -3.03 0.92 7.44
N ASN A 139 -1.70 0.85 7.42
CA ASN A 139 -0.91 1.17 6.25
C ASN A 139 -0.78 -0.03 5.30
N MET A 140 -0.33 -1.18 5.80
CA MET A 140 -0.15 -2.35 4.95
C MET A 140 -0.91 -3.56 5.49
N ILE A 141 -1.31 -4.43 4.59
CA ILE A 141 -1.95 -5.72 4.92
C ILE A 141 -1.23 -6.82 4.14
N CYS A 142 -0.86 -7.89 4.83
CA CYS A 142 -0.39 -9.11 4.17
C CYS A 142 -1.34 -10.27 4.51
N LEU A 143 -1.85 -10.92 3.47
CA LEU A 143 -2.79 -12.03 3.56
C LEU A 143 -2.09 -13.35 3.22
N SER A 144 -2.29 -14.37 4.08
CA SER A 144 -1.87 -15.76 3.83
C SER A 144 -2.77 -16.43 2.77
N PRO A 145 -2.41 -17.62 2.26
CA PRO A 145 -3.29 -18.39 1.38
C PRO A 145 -4.67 -18.65 1.97
N LYS A 146 -4.76 -18.83 3.30
CA LYS A 146 -6.03 -19.07 4.01
C LYS A 146 -6.90 -17.81 4.08
N ALA A 147 -6.28 -16.63 4.25
CA ALA A 147 -6.97 -15.35 4.34
C ALA A 147 -7.37 -14.79 2.96
N LEU A 148 -6.65 -15.17 1.92
CA LEU A 148 -6.71 -14.55 0.60
C LEU A 148 -8.13 -14.44 0.00
N ASN A 149 -9.00 -15.41 0.27
CA ASN A 149 -10.39 -15.45 -0.22
C ASN A 149 -11.45 -15.26 0.88
N LYS A 150 -11.01 -15.00 2.12
CA LYS A 150 -11.93 -14.87 3.27
C LYS A 150 -11.96 -13.45 3.84
N PHE A 151 -10.79 -12.81 3.86
CA PHE A 151 -10.62 -11.50 4.44
C PHE A 151 -11.18 -10.42 3.52
N SER A 152 -12.01 -9.52 4.06
CA SER A 152 -12.52 -8.34 3.35
C SER A 152 -11.76 -7.09 3.80
N PHE A 153 -11.40 -6.23 2.87
CA PHE A 153 -10.76 -4.96 3.21
C PHE A 153 -11.75 -4.02 3.91
N ARG A 154 -11.28 -3.34 4.98
CA ARG A 154 -12.05 -2.44 5.84
C ARG A 154 -11.31 -1.12 6.08
N TYR A 155 -10.68 -0.58 5.04
CA TYR A 155 -10.06 0.75 5.10
C TYR A 155 -11.12 1.83 5.32
N GLY A 156 -10.76 2.86 6.08
CA GLY A 156 -11.61 3.97 6.48
C GLY A 156 -11.27 4.42 7.90
N ASN A 157 -12.18 5.11 8.56
CA ASN A 157 -12.01 5.53 9.95
C ASN A 157 -11.81 4.29 10.85
N ASN A 158 -10.79 4.34 11.73
CA ASN A 158 -10.44 3.24 12.64
C ASN A 158 -10.15 1.92 11.89
N SER A 159 -9.50 1.99 10.76
CA SER A 159 -9.29 0.82 9.90
C SER A 159 -8.54 -0.32 10.60
N LEU A 160 -7.63 -0.02 11.53
CA LEU A 160 -6.92 -1.05 12.30
C LEU A 160 -7.90 -1.89 13.14
N ALA A 161 -8.81 -1.24 13.86
CA ALA A 161 -9.83 -1.94 14.65
C ALA A 161 -10.80 -2.71 13.74
N SER A 162 -11.18 -2.13 12.60
CA SER A 162 -12.09 -2.79 11.63
C SER A 162 -11.46 -4.03 11.00
N HIS A 163 -10.16 -3.99 10.65
CA HIS A 163 -9.44 -5.14 10.12
C HIS A 163 -9.22 -6.23 11.19
N ARG A 164 -9.00 -5.84 12.46
CA ARG A 164 -8.93 -6.80 13.58
C ARG A 164 -10.25 -7.54 13.75
N GLN A 165 -11.37 -6.81 13.71
CA GLN A 165 -12.70 -7.40 13.83
C GLN A 165 -12.98 -8.35 12.66
N GLU A 166 -12.67 -7.94 11.41
CA GLU A 166 -12.80 -8.79 10.22
C GLU A 166 -12.01 -10.10 10.37
N ALA A 167 -10.74 -10.03 10.82
CA ALA A 167 -9.93 -11.23 11.04
C ALA A 167 -10.57 -12.17 12.08
N ALA A 168 -11.09 -11.61 13.18
CA ALA A 168 -11.77 -12.38 14.21
C ALA A 168 -13.06 -13.05 13.70
N ASP A 169 -13.90 -12.32 12.96
CA ASP A 169 -15.14 -12.81 12.38
C ASP A 169 -14.89 -13.97 11.40
N GLN A 170 -13.77 -13.90 10.65
CA GLN A 170 -13.35 -14.95 9.72
C GLN A 170 -12.53 -16.07 10.37
N ARG A 171 -12.31 -16.01 11.68
CA ARG A 171 -11.47 -16.98 12.45
C ARG A 171 -10.07 -17.13 11.84
N LEU A 172 -9.46 -15.99 11.50
CA LEU A 172 -8.10 -15.90 10.98
C LEU A 172 -7.16 -15.49 12.11
N SER A 173 -5.99 -16.11 12.17
CA SER A 173 -4.93 -15.67 13.05
C SER A 173 -4.37 -14.34 12.56
N MET A 174 -3.95 -13.45 13.47
CA MET A 174 -3.55 -12.11 13.10
C MET A 174 -2.42 -11.59 13.98
N SER A 175 -1.52 -10.81 13.37
CA SER A 175 -0.54 -9.98 14.07
C SER A 175 -0.65 -8.52 13.66
N ILE A 176 -0.30 -7.63 14.59
CA ILE A 176 -0.05 -6.21 14.31
C ILE A 176 1.44 -6.01 14.38
N VAL A 177 2.00 -5.44 13.33
CA VAL A 177 3.41 -5.08 13.23
C VAL A 177 3.52 -3.57 13.41
N ASP A 178 4.10 -3.16 14.54
CA ASP A 178 4.47 -1.78 14.82
C ASP A 178 5.94 -1.62 14.42
N GLU A 179 6.15 -1.13 13.20
CA GLU A 179 7.47 -0.98 12.61
C GLU A 179 7.58 0.41 11.96
N PHE A 180 8.59 1.18 12.37
CA PHE A 180 8.76 2.59 12.00
C PHE A 180 8.70 2.84 10.49
N TYR A 181 9.39 2.02 9.69
CA TYR A 181 9.45 2.18 8.23
C TYR A 181 8.14 1.85 7.50
N LEU A 182 7.25 1.11 8.15
CA LEU A 182 5.93 0.76 7.63
C LEU A 182 4.82 1.67 8.17
N GLY A 183 5.07 2.32 9.32
CA GLY A 183 4.11 3.18 10.00
C GLY A 183 4.15 4.65 9.55
N PHE A 184 5.22 5.11 8.89
CA PHE A 184 5.40 6.51 8.55
C PHE A 184 4.77 6.87 7.21
N ASP A 185 3.49 7.21 7.23
CA ASP A 185 2.77 7.79 6.10
C ASP A 185 2.80 9.32 6.10
N ILE A 186 2.76 9.93 4.92
CA ILE A 186 2.72 11.39 4.77
C ILE A 186 1.31 11.83 4.37
N ASP A 187 0.47 12.13 5.35
CA ASP A 187 -0.90 12.61 5.12
C ASP A 187 -1.13 14.07 5.53
N GLU A 188 -0.40 14.56 6.53
CA GLU A 188 -0.59 15.88 7.13
C GLU A 188 0.65 16.76 6.91
N PRO A 189 0.52 18.12 6.95
CA PRO A 189 1.64 19.05 6.79
C PRO A 189 2.81 18.76 7.74
N ASP A 190 2.54 18.40 8.99
CA ASP A 190 3.57 18.07 9.97
C ASP A 190 4.35 16.80 9.61
N HIS A 191 3.69 15.79 9.00
CA HIS A 191 4.38 14.59 8.50
C HIS A 191 5.32 14.95 7.34
N TYR A 192 4.84 15.77 6.41
CA TYR A 192 5.64 16.26 5.30
C TYR A 192 6.87 17.06 5.76
N LYS A 193 6.67 18.00 6.71
CA LYS A 193 7.76 18.80 7.28
C LYS A 193 8.82 17.92 7.93
N ARG A 194 8.43 16.99 8.80
CA ARG A 194 9.36 16.06 9.47
C ARG A 194 10.13 15.20 8.49
N TRP A 195 9.48 14.75 7.41
CA TRP A 195 10.14 13.96 6.38
C TRP A 195 11.21 14.76 5.66
N ILE A 196 10.91 16.01 5.25
CA ILE A 196 11.90 16.88 4.58
C ILE A 196 13.05 17.23 5.50
N GLU A 197 12.78 17.60 6.76
CA GLU A 197 13.82 17.92 7.75
C GLU A 197 14.71 16.72 8.06
N GLY A 198 14.13 15.55 8.27
CA GLY A 198 14.87 14.33 8.52
C GLY A 198 15.72 13.88 7.33
N ALA A 199 15.23 14.07 6.10
CA ALA A 199 15.99 13.82 4.89
C ALA A 199 17.16 14.79 4.74
N ALA A 200 16.96 16.09 5.06
CA ALA A 200 17.99 17.11 5.02
C ALA A 200 19.11 16.87 6.05
N ASN A 201 18.77 16.32 7.22
CA ASN A 201 19.70 16.01 8.32
C ASN A 201 20.37 14.64 8.19
N GLY A 202 20.02 13.83 7.17
CA GLY A 202 20.52 12.47 7.01
C GLY A 202 19.98 11.45 8.05
N GLU A 203 19.02 11.87 8.89
CA GLU A 203 18.42 11.03 9.94
C GLU A 203 17.43 9.99 9.38
N LEU A 204 16.93 10.23 8.18
CA LEU A 204 15.91 9.40 7.50
C LEU A 204 16.43 8.85 6.16
N ALA A 205 17.75 8.63 6.02
CA ALA A 205 18.29 7.98 4.84
C ALA A 205 17.84 6.51 4.81
N ALA A 206 16.96 6.19 3.86
CA ALA A 206 16.50 4.84 3.56
C ALA A 206 17.38 4.17 2.52
#